data_489d984f6ac7afb55583798e304796ae
#
_entry.id   489d984f6ac7afb55583798e304796ae
#
_cell.length_a   1.000
_cell.length_b   1.000
_cell.length_c   1.000
_cell.angle_alpha   90.00
_cell.angle_beta   90.00
_cell.angle_gamma   90.00
#
_symmetry.space_group_name_H-M   'P 1'
#
loop_
_entity.id
_entity.type
_entity.pdbx_description
1 polymer ?
#
loop_
_entity_poly.entity_id
_entity_poly.type
_entity_poly.pdbx_seq_one_letter_code
_entity_poly.pdbx_strand_id
1 'polypeptide(L)'
;ALKLFKLGLRNELFREPQNIKIKLRNLVKCESSTITLKDIENDFGLYPIYGATGLIKNISKYNFENKYIAIIKDGAGVGRTILCNGKSSILATMNALIPKNEYPINYICEHINRIKIEKYIVGSGIPHIYFKDYGNEELSIHSLEEAYKIDLVFKNLDKKIELLYNKLNKLSELKKGLMQSMFV
;
A
#
# COMPACT_ATOMS: atom_id res chain seq x y z
N ALA A 1 -18.96 0.42 2.70
CA ALA A 1 -19.29 -0.99 2.99
C ALA A 1 -18.09 -1.93 2.75
N LEU A 2 -17.51 -2.06 1.53
CA LEU A 2 -16.46 -3.03 1.22
C LEU A 2 -15.14 -2.82 1.99
N LYS A 3 -14.74 -1.57 2.22
CA LYS A 3 -13.54 -1.27 3.04
C LYS A 3 -13.75 -1.69 4.50
N LEU A 4 -14.94 -1.50 5.05
CA LEU A 4 -15.29 -1.97 6.40
C LEU A 4 -15.35 -3.50 6.48
N PHE A 5 -15.87 -4.15 5.43
CA PHE A 5 -15.85 -5.60 5.33
C PHE A 5 -14.41 -6.14 5.31
N LYS A 6 -13.52 -5.54 4.52
CA LYS A 6 -12.09 -5.91 4.48
C LYS A 6 -11.43 -5.75 5.86
N LEU A 7 -11.74 -4.67 6.57
CA LEU A 7 -11.24 -4.44 7.94
C LEU A 7 -11.74 -5.52 8.91
N GLY A 8 -13.04 -5.84 8.87
CA GLY A 8 -13.63 -6.90 9.70
C GLY A 8 -13.00 -8.27 9.41
N LEU A 9 -12.85 -8.61 8.13
CA LEU A 9 -12.20 -9.86 7.70
C LEU A 9 -10.74 -9.94 8.17
N ARG A 10 -10.00 -8.84 8.06
CA ARG A 10 -8.63 -8.77 8.60
C ARG A 10 -8.62 -9.05 10.10
N ASN A 11 -9.48 -8.38 10.86
CA ASN A 11 -9.54 -8.57 12.31
C ASN A 11 -9.87 -10.01 12.68
N GLU A 12 -10.74 -10.67 11.92
CA GLU A 12 -11.13 -12.06 12.15
C GLU A 12 -10.00 -13.04 11.81
N LEU A 13 -9.43 -12.95 10.61
CA LEU A 13 -8.36 -13.85 10.15
C LEU A 13 -7.08 -13.77 10.98
N PHE A 14 -6.83 -12.63 11.61
CA PHE A 14 -5.64 -12.42 12.44
C PHE A 14 -5.98 -12.26 13.93
N ARG A 15 -7.17 -12.74 14.38
CA ARG A 15 -7.61 -12.62 15.77
C ARG A 15 -6.72 -13.41 16.71
N GLU A 16 -6.50 -14.67 16.37
CA GLU A 16 -5.76 -15.58 17.24
C GLU A 16 -4.25 -15.37 17.07
N PRO A 17 -3.50 -15.32 18.16
CA PRO A 17 -2.05 -15.24 18.10
C PRO A 17 -1.50 -16.54 17.49
N GLN A 18 -0.64 -16.40 16.49
CA GLN A 18 0.04 -17.51 15.87
C GLN A 18 1.32 -17.87 16.62
N ASN A 19 1.74 -19.13 16.52
CA ASN A 19 2.92 -19.62 17.22
C ASN A 19 4.25 -19.09 16.66
N ILE A 20 4.25 -18.63 15.40
CA ILE A 20 5.45 -18.10 14.75
C ILE A 20 5.50 -16.58 14.99
N LYS A 21 6.53 -16.14 15.69
CA LYS A 21 6.78 -14.73 15.94
C LYS A 21 8.00 -14.25 15.17
N ILE A 22 7.85 -13.13 14.48
CA ILE A 22 8.89 -12.55 13.64
C ILE A 22 8.84 -11.03 13.67
N LYS A 23 10.00 -10.38 13.70
CA LYS A 23 10.07 -8.92 13.56
C LYS A 23 9.81 -8.52 12.10
N LEU A 24 9.09 -7.41 11.88
CA LEU A 24 8.79 -6.90 10.53
C LEU A 24 10.07 -6.77 9.68
N ARG A 25 11.18 -6.29 10.26
CA ARG A 25 12.48 -6.16 9.56
C ARG A 25 13.04 -7.48 9.00
N ASN A 26 12.59 -8.61 9.53
CA ASN A 26 13.00 -9.93 9.03
C ASN A 26 12.12 -10.41 7.88
N LEU A 27 10.90 -9.85 7.73
CA LEU A 27 9.98 -10.13 6.62
C LEU A 27 10.26 -9.25 5.40
N VAL A 28 10.68 -7.99 5.62
CA VAL A 28 10.85 -7.01 4.55
C VAL A 28 12.20 -6.29 4.64
N LYS A 29 12.73 -5.91 3.48
CA LYS A 29 13.77 -4.90 3.31
C LYS A 29 13.10 -3.54 3.11
N CYS A 30 13.64 -2.49 3.71
CA CYS A 30 13.16 -1.13 3.54
C CYS A 30 14.13 -0.36 2.64
N GLU A 31 13.62 0.24 1.58
CA GLU A 31 14.36 1.12 0.68
C GLU A 31 13.67 2.48 0.59
N SER A 32 14.46 3.55 0.64
CA SER A 32 13.97 4.93 0.49
C SER A 32 14.14 5.39 -0.95
N SER A 33 13.27 6.31 -1.37
CA SER A 33 13.45 7.06 -2.60
C SER A 33 13.98 8.45 -2.31
N THR A 34 14.68 9.03 -3.29
CA THR A 34 15.13 10.42 -3.29
C THR A 34 14.36 11.30 -4.27
N ILE A 35 13.45 10.71 -5.06
CA ILE A 35 12.71 11.39 -6.11
C ILE A 35 11.72 12.40 -5.49
N THR A 36 11.86 13.67 -5.86
CA THR A 36 10.93 14.74 -5.48
C THR A 36 9.96 15.07 -6.61
N LEU A 37 8.91 15.85 -6.33
CA LEU A 37 7.98 16.31 -7.37
C LEU A 37 8.68 17.18 -8.43
N LYS A 38 9.70 17.94 -8.06
CA LYS A 38 10.48 18.76 -9.00
C LYS A 38 11.26 17.92 -9.99
N ASP A 39 11.82 16.78 -9.55
CA ASP A 39 12.62 15.89 -10.41
C ASP A 39 11.79 15.27 -11.52
N ILE A 40 10.47 15.14 -11.33
CA ILE A 40 9.57 14.51 -12.28
C ILE A 40 8.67 15.50 -13.04
N GLU A 41 8.80 16.80 -12.82
CA GLU A 41 7.92 17.81 -13.42
C GLU A 41 7.86 17.67 -14.95
N ASN A 42 9.02 17.61 -15.60
CA ASN A 42 9.17 17.47 -17.05
C ASN A 42 9.56 16.04 -17.49
N ASP A 43 9.45 15.05 -16.61
CA ASP A 43 9.71 13.65 -16.95
C ASP A 43 8.38 12.95 -17.31
N PHE A 44 8.29 12.43 -18.55
CA PHE A 44 7.16 11.69 -19.09
C PHE A 44 7.61 10.33 -19.60
N GLY A 45 6.81 9.29 -19.37
CA GLY A 45 7.16 7.94 -19.79
C GLY A 45 6.06 6.92 -19.53
N LEU A 46 6.46 5.66 -19.34
CA LEU A 46 5.54 4.53 -19.22
C LEU A 46 5.43 3.99 -17.78
N TYR A 47 6.35 4.39 -16.89
CA TYR A 47 6.46 3.78 -15.57
C TYR A 47 5.79 4.62 -14.50
N PRO A 48 4.83 4.05 -13.73
CA PRO A 48 4.11 4.80 -12.72
C PRO A 48 5.02 5.23 -11.57
N ILE A 49 4.81 6.46 -11.08
CA ILE A 49 5.38 6.92 -9.81
C ILE A 49 4.25 7.21 -8.82
N TYR A 50 4.41 6.72 -7.60
CA TYR A 50 3.41 6.83 -6.53
C TYR A 50 3.85 7.84 -5.47
N GLY A 51 2.88 8.54 -4.93
CA GLY A 51 3.01 9.43 -3.78
C GLY A 51 1.95 9.13 -2.72
N ALA A 52 1.83 9.98 -1.72
CA ALA A 52 0.90 9.80 -0.61
C ALA A 52 -0.58 9.69 -1.03
N THR A 53 -0.96 10.25 -2.17
CA THR A 53 -2.33 10.21 -2.72
C THR A 53 -2.56 9.05 -3.70
N GLY A 54 -1.55 8.23 -3.99
CA GLY A 54 -1.58 7.15 -4.97
C GLY A 54 -0.74 7.48 -6.20
N LEU A 55 -1.17 7.04 -7.39
CA LEU A 55 -0.51 7.33 -8.66
C LEU A 55 -0.46 8.84 -8.91
N ILE A 56 0.76 9.36 -9.16
CA ILE A 56 0.98 10.78 -9.50
C ILE A 56 0.96 10.95 -11.03
N LYS A 57 1.83 10.25 -11.73
CA LYS A 57 1.98 10.26 -13.20
C LYS A 57 2.82 9.07 -13.66
N ASN A 58 3.11 9.00 -14.94
CA ASN A 58 4.10 8.08 -15.49
C ASN A 58 5.39 8.85 -15.85
N ILE A 59 6.55 8.22 -15.58
CA ILE A 59 7.90 8.75 -15.78
C ILE A 59 8.73 7.83 -16.67
N SER A 60 9.89 8.29 -17.12
CA SER A 60 10.74 7.59 -18.10
C SER A 60 11.49 6.38 -17.54
N LYS A 61 11.74 6.34 -16.23
CA LYS A 61 12.51 5.29 -15.54
C LYS A 61 11.78 4.80 -14.31
N TYR A 62 12.16 3.62 -13.80
CA TYR A 62 11.65 3.07 -12.56
C TYR A 62 12.80 2.64 -11.64
N ASN A 63 12.53 2.61 -10.33
CA ASN A 63 13.50 2.21 -9.31
C ASN A 63 13.25 0.79 -8.79
N PHE A 64 12.01 0.29 -8.87
CA PHE A 64 11.62 -1.00 -8.34
C PHE A 64 11.11 -1.91 -9.46
N GLU A 65 11.83 -3.00 -9.72
CA GLU A 65 11.49 -4.00 -10.76
C GLU A 65 10.28 -4.84 -10.36
N ASN A 66 10.24 -5.31 -9.11
CA ASN A 66 9.22 -6.21 -8.58
C ASN A 66 8.16 -5.47 -7.77
N LYS A 67 7.07 -6.17 -7.44
CA LYS A 67 6.03 -5.65 -6.51
C LYS A 67 6.62 -5.34 -5.14
N TYR A 68 6.15 -4.26 -4.54
CA TYR A 68 6.53 -3.83 -3.20
C TYR A 68 5.36 -3.15 -2.48
N ILE A 69 5.49 -2.98 -1.17
CA ILE A 69 4.54 -2.23 -0.34
C ILE A 69 5.15 -0.85 -0.10
N ALA A 70 4.55 0.18 -0.68
CA ALA A 70 4.93 1.55 -0.34
C ALA A 70 4.25 1.97 0.97
N ILE A 71 4.99 2.59 1.88
CA ILE A 71 4.47 3.17 3.13
C ILE A 71 4.80 4.66 3.17
N ILE A 72 3.81 5.48 3.49
CA ILE A 72 4.01 6.91 3.65
C ILE A 72 4.80 7.15 4.94
N LYS A 73 5.99 7.72 4.82
CA LYS A 73 6.85 7.99 5.98
C LYS A 73 6.78 9.42 6.47
N ASP A 74 6.38 10.38 5.62
CA ASP A 74 6.35 11.81 5.93
C ASP A 74 5.00 12.44 5.58
N GLY A 75 4.48 13.30 6.45
CA GLY A 75 3.35 14.18 6.21
C GLY A 75 1.98 13.52 6.41
N ALA A 76 0.96 14.10 5.78
CA ALA A 76 -0.42 13.66 5.94
C ALA A 76 -0.63 12.22 5.44
N GLY A 77 -1.16 11.37 6.32
CA GLY A 77 -1.40 9.96 6.03
C GLY A 77 -0.21 9.05 6.28
N VAL A 78 0.78 9.51 7.08
CA VAL A 78 1.90 8.71 7.57
C VAL A 78 1.41 7.34 8.07
N GLY A 79 2.12 6.28 7.71
CA GLY A 79 1.77 4.89 8.03
C GLY A 79 0.79 4.23 7.06
N ARG A 80 0.10 4.96 6.18
CA ARG A 80 -0.72 4.33 5.14
C ARG A 80 0.14 3.58 4.14
N THR A 81 -0.35 2.42 3.70
CA THR A 81 0.33 1.58 2.73
C THR A 81 -0.38 1.59 1.37
N ILE A 82 0.41 1.41 0.32
CA ILE A 82 -0.04 1.21 -1.06
C ILE A 82 0.71 -0.02 -1.60
N LEU A 83 -0.03 -1.00 -2.13
CA LEU A 83 0.58 -2.10 -2.85
C LEU A 83 0.90 -1.64 -4.28
N CYS A 84 2.18 -1.54 -4.60
CA CYS A 84 2.66 -1.07 -5.89
C CYS A 84 3.05 -2.25 -6.79
N ASN A 85 2.69 -2.14 -8.06
CA ASN A 85 3.19 -3.08 -9.08
C ASN A 85 4.68 -2.80 -9.35
N GLY A 86 5.38 -3.81 -9.85
CA GLY A 86 6.74 -3.65 -10.35
C GLY A 86 6.84 -2.68 -11.51
N LYS A 87 8.07 -2.37 -11.91
CA LYS A 87 8.42 -1.34 -12.89
C LYS A 87 7.80 0.02 -12.54
N SER A 88 7.99 0.43 -11.30
CA SER A 88 7.44 1.67 -10.76
C SER A 88 8.40 2.36 -9.79
N SER A 89 8.04 3.56 -9.36
CA SER A 89 8.81 4.37 -8.41
C SER A 89 7.91 4.96 -7.32
N ILE A 90 8.51 5.50 -6.27
CA ILE A 90 7.84 6.26 -5.22
C ILE A 90 8.54 7.59 -4.98
N LEU A 91 7.80 8.56 -4.47
CA LEU A 91 8.37 9.83 -4.03
C LEU A 91 9.18 9.67 -2.74
N ALA A 92 10.08 10.63 -2.49
CA ALA A 92 10.94 10.71 -1.31
C ALA A 92 10.20 10.69 0.04
N THR A 93 8.92 11.05 0.06
CA THR A 93 8.03 10.99 1.24
C THR A 93 7.55 9.58 1.60
N MET A 94 8.01 8.57 0.88
CA MET A 94 7.64 7.17 1.07
C MET A 94 8.85 6.26 1.21
N ASN A 95 8.63 5.08 1.79
CA ASN A 95 9.56 3.96 1.75
C ASN A 95 8.93 2.79 1.00
N ALA A 96 9.75 2.01 0.29
CA ALA A 96 9.39 0.72 -0.28
C ALA A 96 9.78 -0.40 0.69
N LEU A 97 8.81 -1.22 1.06
CA LEU A 97 8.99 -2.43 1.85
C LEU A 97 8.93 -3.63 0.90
N ILE A 98 10.07 -4.27 0.70
CA ILE A 98 10.27 -5.35 -0.26
C ILE A 98 10.34 -6.67 0.51
N PRO A 99 9.50 -7.68 0.19
CA PRO A 99 9.56 -8.99 0.83
C PRO A 99 10.96 -9.62 0.72
N LYS A 100 11.44 -10.20 1.82
CA LYS A 100 12.75 -10.90 1.90
C LYS A 100 12.65 -12.41 1.77
N ASN A 101 11.46 -12.95 1.90
CA ASN A 101 11.19 -14.38 2.00
C ASN A 101 9.95 -14.75 1.17
N GLU A 102 9.55 -16.01 1.26
CA GLU A 102 8.45 -16.57 0.47
C GLU A 102 7.04 -16.15 0.93
N TYR A 103 6.92 -15.39 2.01
CA TYR A 103 5.60 -14.90 2.44
C TYR A 103 4.98 -13.97 1.41
N PRO A 104 3.69 -14.19 1.05
CA PRO A 104 3.02 -13.43 0.01
C PRO A 104 2.88 -11.95 0.37
N ILE A 105 3.04 -11.09 -0.62
CA ILE A 105 3.11 -9.64 -0.41
C ILE A 105 1.81 -9.04 0.13
N ASN A 106 0.62 -9.51 -0.31
CA ASN A 106 -0.63 -8.99 0.24
C ASN A 106 -0.80 -9.40 1.70
N TYR A 107 -0.41 -10.65 2.05
CA TYR A 107 -0.40 -11.12 3.43
C TYR A 107 0.49 -10.24 4.32
N ILE A 108 1.72 -9.94 3.88
CA ILE A 108 2.62 -9.03 4.60
C ILE A 108 2.00 -7.62 4.73
N CYS A 109 1.40 -7.11 3.64
CA CYS A 109 0.72 -5.81 3.64
C CYS A 109 -0.41 -5.76 4.68
N GLU A 110 -1.20 -6.83 4.81
CA GLU A 110 -2.27 -6.90 5.80
C GLU A 110 -1.73 -6.91 7.24
N HIS A 111 -0.58 -7.56 7.50
CA HIS A 111 0.10 -7.46 8.79
C HIS A 111 0.58 -6.04 9.09
N ILE A 112 1.21 -5.36 8.13
CA ILE A 112 1.68 -3.97 8.30
C ILE A 112 0.50 -3.05 8.64
N ASN A 113 -0.64 -3.23 7.97
CA ASN A 113 -1.86 -2.46 8.22
C ASN A 113 -2.51 -2.70 9.60
N ARG A 114 -2.05 -3.68 10.38
CA ARG A 114 -2.47 -3.92 11.76
C ARG A 114 -1.54 -3.31 12.80
N ILE A 115 -0.35 -2.90 12.38
CA ILE A 115 0.59 -2.21 13.29
C ILE A 115 -0.06 -0.89 13.72
N LYS A 116 -0.09 -0.65 15.03
CA LYS A 116 -0.48 0.66 15.58
C LYS A 116 0.64 1.66 15.30
N ILE A 117 0.69 2.14 14.07
CA ILE A 117 1.78 2.98 13.57
C ILE A 117 1.88 4.31 14.31
N GLU A 118 0.77 4.76 14.91
CA GLU A 118 0.66 6.01 15.66
C GLU A 118 1.69 6.10 16.80
N LYS A 119 2.06 4.97 17.40
CA LYS A 119 3.07 4.89 18.47
C LYS A 119 4.50 5.19 18.01
N TYR A 120 4.72 5.17 16.68
CA TYR A 120 6.02 5.45 16.07
C TYR A 120 6.09 6.81 15.39
N ILE A 121 4.99 7.57 15.42
CA ILE A 121 4.95 8.90 14.81
C ILE A 121 5.74 9.87 15.68
N VAL A 122 6.68 10.58 15.07
CA VAL A 122 7.45 11.67 15.67
C VAL A 122 7.27 12.95 14.85
N GLY A 123 7.60 14.10 15.45
CA GLY A 123 7.48 15.42 14.81
C GLY A 123 6.15 16.11 15.12
N SER A 124 6.24 17.35 15.64
CA SER A 124 5.08 18.17 16.00
C SER A 124 4.45 18.92 14.82
N GLY A 125 5.24 19.23 13.79
CA GLY A 125 4.77 19.95 12.61
C GLY A 125 4.45 19.00 11.44
N ILE A 126 5.42 18.21 11.02
CA ILE A 126 5.26 17.21 9.96
C ILE A 126 5.39 15.82 10.60
N PRO A 127 4.32 15.03 10.66
CA PRO A 127 4.39 13.65 11.16
C PRO A 127 5.40 12.81 10.37
N HIS A 128 6.19 12.00 11.06
CA HIS A 128 7.24 11.19 10.45
C HIS A 128 7.38 9.85 11.16
N ILE A 129 7.73 8.77 10.42
CA ILE A 129 8.05 7.44 10.96
C ILE A 129 9.38 6.93 10.43
N TYR A 130 10.12 6.20 11.26
CA TYR A 130 11.38 5.57 10.88
C TYR A 130 11.28 4.06 10.89
N PHE A 131 11.76 3.41 9.83
CA PHE A 131 11.76 1.93 9.74
C PHE A 131 12.59 1.28 10.86
N LYS A 132 13.63 1.94 11.35
CA LYS A 132 14.43 1.46 12.50
C LYS A 132 13.57 1.20 13.73
N ASP A 133 12.45 1.93 13.89
CA ASP A 133 11.55 1.85 15.02
C ASP A 133 10.43 0.84 14.76
N TYR A 134 9.53 1.08 13.79
CA TYR A 134 8.40 0.19 13.49
C TYR A 134 8.83 -1.15 12.86
N GLY A 135 10.01 -1.24 12.27
CA GLY A 135 10.59 -2.50 11.79
C GLY A 135 10.90 -3.51 12.91
N ASN A 136 10.94 -3.06 14.17
CA ASN A 136 11.10 -3.94 15.34
C ASN A 136 9.77 -4.53 15.84
N GLU A 137 8.63 -4.12 15.29
CA GLU A 137 7.34 -4.68 15.68
C GLU A 137 7.33 -6.19 15.50
N GLU A 138 6.96 -6.89 16.56
CA GLU A 138 6.82 -8.35 16.55
C GLU A 138 5.45 -8.73 16.00
N LEU A 139 5.43 -9.51 14.96
CA LEU A 139 4.23 -9.99 14.29
C LEU A 139 4.05 -11.47 14.60
N SER A 140 2.83 -11.87 14.97
CA SER A 140 2.42 -13.27 15.05
C SER A 140 1.93 -13.68 13.67
N ILE A 141 2.64 -14.59 13.00
CA ILE A 141 2.37 -14.98 11.61
C ILE A 141 1.94 -16.44 11.51
N HIS A 142 1.12 -16.73 10.52
CA HIS A 142 0.66 -18.06 10.15
C HIS A 142 1.79 -18.90 9.53
N SER A 143 1.57 -20.18 9.40
CA SER A 143 2.39 -21.03 8.52
C SER A 143 2.38 -20.49 7.08
N LEU A 144 3.39 -20.84 6.30
CA LEU A 144 3.48 -20.37 4.92
C LEU A 144 2.26 -20.81 4.08
N GLU A 145 1.78 -22.04 4.29
CA GLU A 145 0.59 -22.56 3.60
C GLU A 145 -0.67 -21.74 3.90
N GLU A 146 -0.90 -21.43 5.18
CA GLU A 146 -2.04 -20.59 5.60
C GLU A 146 -1.90 -19.16 5.10
N ALA A 147 -0.69 -18.60 5.12
CA ALA A 147 -0.40 -17.27 4.59
C ALA A 147 -0.77 -17.15 3.11
N TYR A 148 -0.50 -18.18 2.30
CA TYR A 148 -0.93 -18.21 0.88
C TYR A 148 -2.46 -18.26 0.73
N LYS A 149 -3.16 -19.01 1.57
CA LYS A 149 -4.64 -19.06 1.56
C LYS A 149 -5.22 -17.69 1.90
N ILE A 150 -4.70 -17.05 2.93
CA ILE A 150 -5.11 -15.70 3.36
C ILE A 150 -4.80 -14.66 2.27
N ASP A 151 -3.62 -14.71 1.67
CA ASP A 151 -3.22 -13.82 0.56
C ASP A 151 -4.21 -13.90 -0.60
N LEU A 152 -4.60 -15.10 -1.00
CA LEU A 152 -5.56 -15.30 -2.08
C LEU A 152 -6.92 -14.65 -1.77
N VAL A 153 -7.38 -14.73 -0.53
CA VAL A 153 -8.63 -14.09 -0.09
C VAL A 153 -8.53 -12.57 -0.24
N PHE A 154 -7.47 -11.95 0.28
CA PHE A 154 -7.29 -10.48 0.18
C PHE A 154 -7.07 -10.02 -1.26
N LYS A 155 -6.28 -10.74 -2.04
CA LYS A 155 -6.05 -10.46 -3.47
C LYS A 155 -7.36 -10.46 -4.27
N ASN A 156 -8.23 -11.45 -4.06
CA ASN A 156 -9.53 -11.53 -4.72
C ASN A 156 -10.47 -10.40 -4.26
N LEU A 157 -10.45 -10.07 -2.98
CA LEU A 157 -11.24 -8.97 -2.42
C LEU A 157 -10.79 -7.62 -2.99
N ASP A 158 -9.49 -7.35 -3.04
CA ASP A 158 -8.95 -6.10 -3.58
C ASP A 158 -9.28 -5.95 -5.06
N LYS A 159 -9.15 -7.02 -5.85
CA LYS A 159 -9.58 -7.03 -7.26
C LYS A 159 -11.07 -6.72 -7.41
N LYS A 160 -11.92 -7.28 -6.56
CA LYS A 160 -13.36 -7.01 -6.56
C LYS A 160 -13.66 -5.55 -6.20
N ILE A 161 -12.97 -5.01 -5.20
CA ILE A 161 -13.09 -3.60 -4.80
C ILE A 161 -12.72 -2.68 -5.97
N GLU A 162 -11.59 -2.93 -6.63
CA GLU A 162 -11.12 -2.17 -7.78
C GLU A 162 -12.14 -2.19 -8.95
N LEU A 163 -12.62 -3.38 -9.31
CA LEU A 163 -13.63 -3.54 -10.38
C LEU A 163 -14.91 -2.77 -10.09
N LEU A 164 -15.39 -2.81 -8.85
CA LEU A 164 -16.60 -2.09 -8.44
C LEU A 164 -16.37 -0.57 -8.42
N TYR A 165 -15.19 -0.11 -8.01
CA TYR A 165 -14.82 1.30 -8.05
C TYR A 165 -14.79 1.83 -9.50
N ASN A 166 -14.14 1.09 -10.40
CA ASN A 166 -14.09 1.44 -11.83
C ASN A 166 -15.50 1.47 -12.46
N LYS A 167 -16.37 0.52 -12.10
CA LYS A 167 -17.77 0.52 -12.55
C LYS A 167 -18.52 1.74 -12.04
N LEU A 168 -18.34 2.10 -10.77
CA LEU A 168 -18.98 3.29 -10.18
C LEU A 168 -18.55 4.58 -10.88
N ASN A 169 -17.24 4.72 -11.17
CA ASN A 169 -16.72 5.88 -11.89
C ASN A 169 -17.34 6.00 -13.29
N LYS A 170 -17.37 4.90 -14.08
CA LYS A 170 -18.01 4.87 -15.40
C LYS A 170 -19.50 5.24 -15.36
N LEU A 171 -20.23 4.74 -14.37
CA LEU A 171 -21.64 5.10 -14.17
C LEU A 171 -21.82 6.58 -13.81
N SER A 172 -20.91 7.13 -13.01
CA SER A 172 -20.93 8.56 -12.67
C SER A 172 -20.65 9.45 -13.88
N GLU A 173 -19.71 9.06 -14.74
CA GLU A 173 -19.42 9.75 -16.00
C GLU A 173 -20.61 9.69 -16.97
N LEU A 174 -21.22 8.50 -17.12
CA LEU A 174 -22.42 8.33 -17.94
C LEU A 174 -23.58 9.21 -17.46
N LYS A 175 -23.82 9.21 -16.13
CA LYS A 175 -24.84 10.10 -15.54
C LYS A 175 -24.58 11.56 -15.88
N LYS A 176 -23.33 12.05 -15.75
CA LYS A 176 -22.96 13.43 -16.09
C LYS A 176 -23.24 13.73 -17.56
N GLY A 177 -22.84 12.83 -18.48
CA GLY A 177 -23.08 12.99 -19.90
C GLY A 177 -24.56 13.04 -20.24
N LEU A 178 -25.41 12.17 -19.67
CA LEU A 178 -26.86 12.18 -19.86
C LEU A 178 -27.48 13.47 -19.31
N MET A 179 -27.07 13.92 -18.13
CA MET A 179 -27.58 15.21 -17.60
C MET A 179 -27.25 16.39 -18.52
N GLN A 180 -26.03 16.45 -19.06
CA GLN A 180 -25.61 17.49 -19.98
C GLN A 180 -26.45 17.48 -21.26
N SER A 181 -26.76 16.30 -21.82
CA SER A 181 -27.58 16.18 -23.04
C SER A 181 -29.07 16.49 -22.83
N MET A 182 -29.54 16.49 -21.57
CA MET A 182 -30.95 16.84 -21.25
C MET A 182 -31.18 18.34 -21.09
N PHE A 183 -30.13 19.13 -20.95
CA PHE A 183 -30.20 20.59 -20.74
C PHE A 183 -29.67 21.40 -21.95
N VAL A 184 -29.44 20.73 -23.06
CA VAL A 184 -29.17 21.33 -24.38
C VAL A 184 -30.39 21.14 -25.28
#